data_27239b0ba9598a27b3395b4f48e199a5
#
_entry.id   27239b0ba9598a27b3395b4f48e199a5
#
_cell.length_a   1.000
_cell.length_b   1.000
_cell.length_c   1.000
_cell.angle_alpha   90.00
_cell.angle_beta   90.00
_cell.angle_gamma   90.00
#
_symmetry.space_group_name_H-M   'P 1'
#
loop_
_entity.id
_entity.type
_entity.pdbx_description
1 polymer ?
#
loop_
_entity_poly.entity_id
_entity_poly.type
_entity_poly.pdbx_seq_one_letter_code
_entity_poly.pdbx_strand_id
1 'polypeptide(L)'
;MTENVQQSPYRKAKTWHIALGSMTGIIQMAFYVLLGYAAYIGNLGYAIATGVVGILITLSRVFDSVTDPIIAIVIEKFKSRFGKMRFFLIVGWLCMAAATTLLCNVFAGHFSFSDEAQTLSSPAGVAVFIAIYALYIIGYTFVSCTGNMTGNILTNDPKQRPMLGVWQVIYSYLSPMIISMVIIVAILPKFGVPIALPDGGTDYQWTNEVFFYSNFIVVGVSFLALVAVCIGLAPYDKMENFESINKTKVSFKDMWLLIKDNKELGRYIIAASSDKLAQTIGSQSVITTLLFSVLLGSMVGSSIISIVAMLPSIIFAFIGAKLAGKQGNKKVMIFWSWLCIAWNVLFTLFILFVPEKSAGTFGFPLILFFLLMLGNNALKMVVSSATGAMRMDVVDYELERSGKYLPVTVAAVYSFIDKLISSLAPMLATLLIGIVGYTGSKIPQAGDELTWGIRIITAVLYCGLPIIGWLLTEWSMIKFSLTKERMEDIQKNIAAQKALEIEKDNGEVLGAEKTVDVKDQSEKPSQEDNNDSSK
;
A
#
# COMPACT_ATOMS: atom_id res chain seq x y z
N MET A 1 -41.75 28.85 19.15
CA MET A 1 -41.43 27.90 18.07
C MET A 1 -39.96 27.53 18.21
N THR A 2 -39.68 26.47 18.95
CA THR A 2 -38.32 25.90 19.07
C THR A 2 -38.15 24.94 17.90
N GLU A 3 -37.36 25.33 16.90
CA GLU A 3 -36.93 24.45 15.83
C GLU A 3 -36.23 23.22 16.45
N ASN A 4 -36.91 22.08 16.38
CA ASN A 4 -36.27 20.78 16.55
C ASN A 4 -35.27 20.60 15.41
N VAL A 5 -34.01 21.00 15.64
CA VAL A 5 -32.89 20.62 14.77
C VAL A 5 -32.78 19.10 14.92
N GLN A 6 -33.38 18.35 14.00
CA GLN A 6 -33.13 16.92 13.83
C GLN A 6 -31.62 16.75 13.69
N GLN A 7 -30.95 16.34 14.78
CA GLN A 7 -29.54 15.99 14.74
C GLN A 7 -29.38 14.86 13.71
N SER A 8 -28.67 15.16 12.63
CA SER A 8 -28.33 14.19 11.60
C SER A 8 -27.74 12.94 12.27
N PRO A 9 -28.22 11.72 11.97
CA PRO A 9 -27.71 10.49 12.56
C PRO A 9 -26.23 10.23 12.19
N TYR A 10 -25.66 11.07 11.32
CA TYR A 10 -24.30 10.96 10.85
C TYR A 10 -23.34 11.84 11.64
N ARG A 11 -22.24 11.23 12.10
CA ARG A 11 -21.13 11.95 12.70
C ARG A 11 -20.34 12.65 11.59
N LYS A 12 -20.31 13.99 11.63
CA LYS A 12 -19.57 14.84 10.70
C LYS A 12 -18.28 15.34 11.34
N ALA A 13 -17.18 15.24 10.62
CA ALA A 13 -15.92 15.83 10.99
C ALA A 13 -15.71 17.18 10.28
N LYS A 14 -15.02 18.12 10.94
CA LYS A 14 -14.58 19.34 10.25
C LYS A 14 -13.53 18.97 9.20
N THR A 15 -13.54 19.66 8.05
CA THR A 15 -12.65 19.39 6.91
C THR A 15 -11.17 19.32 7.30
N TRP A 16 -10.72 20.24 8.16
CA TRP A 16 -9.32 20.25 8.60
C TRP A 16 -8.97 19.05 9.51
N HIS A 17 -9.91 18.53 10.30
CA HIS A 17 -9.68 17.31 11.08
C HIS A 17 -9.53 16.09 10.14
N ILE A 18 -10.30 16.06 9.04
CA ILE A 18 -10.18 15.02 8.02
C ILE A 18 -8.79 15.09 7.37
N ALA A 19 -8.35 16.29 6.98
CA ALA A 19 -7.04 16.50 6.39
C ALA A 19 -5.92 16.07 7.36
N LEU A 20 -5.93 16.55 8.61
CA LEU A 20 -4.92 16.20 9.61
C LEU A 20 -4.95 14.70 9.98
N GLY A 21 -6.14 14.12 10.19
CA GLY A 21 -6.25 12.69 10.51
C GLY A 21 -5.77 11.78 9.39
N SER A 22 -5.89 12.22 8.13
CA SER A 22 -5.39 11.46 6.96
C SER A 22 -3.86 11.51 6.81
N MET A 23 -3.14 12.37 7.55
CA MET A 23 -1.66 12.43 7.53
C MET A 23 -0.98 11.19 8.10
N THR A 24 -1.72 10.20 8.61
CA THR A 24 -1.19 8.86 8.91
C THR A 24 -0.43 8.26 7.73
N GLY A 25 -0.87 8.54 6.49
CA GLY A 25 -0.16 8.15 5.28
C GLY A 25 1.25 8.75 5.16
N ILE A 26 1.47 9.99 5.63
CA ILE A 26 2.80 10.63 5.65
C ILE A 26 3.73 9.88 6.59
N ILE A 27 3.26 9.55 7.80
CA ILE A 27 4.05 8.81 8.78
C ILE A 27 4.56 7.50 8.17
N GLN A 28 3.64 6.73 7.58
CA GLN A 28 3.94 5.43 7.00
C GLN A 28 4.88 5.54 5.80
N MET A 29 4.62 6.46 4.88
CA MET A 29 5.38 6.62 3.64
C MET A 29 6.78 7.21 3.89
N ALA A 30 6.98 8.04 4.90
CA ALA A 30 8.28 8.57 5.24
C ALA A 30 9.29 7.47 5.59
N PHE A 31 8.91 6.57 6.48
CA PHE A 31 9.76 5.41 6.82
C PHE A 31 9.85 4.39 5.67
N TYR A 32 8.78 4.20 4.89
CA TYR A 32 8.78 3.31 3.74
C TYR A 32 9.81 3.73 2.69
N VAL A 33 9.96 5.04 2.42
CA VAL A 33 10.98 5.57 1.50
C VAL A 33 12.38 5.27 2.01
N LEU A 34 12.68 5.54 3.29
CA LEU A 34 13.99 5.26 3.87
C LEU A 34 14.34 3.77 3.79
N LEU A 35 13.40 2.90 4.15
CA LEU A 35 13.61 1.45 4.08
C LEU A 35 13.47 0.86 2.67
N GLY A 36 13.08 1.66 1.68
CA GLY A 36 13.28 1.36 0.26
C GLY A 36 14.78 1.18 -0.07
N TYR A 37 15.68 1.78 0.72
CA TYR A 37 17.13 1.63 0.62
C TYR A 37 17.69 0.54 1.57
N ALA A 38 16.86 -0.33 2.14
CA ALA A 38 17.31 -1.34 3.11
C ALA A 38 18.38 -2.28 2.55
N ALA A 39 18.43 -2.52 1.23
CA ALA A 39 19.50 -3.26 0.58
C ALA A 39 20.85 -2.59 0.75
N TYR A 40 20.93 -1.27 0.57
CA TYR A 40 22.14 -0.48 0.80
C TYR A 40 22.49 -0.39 2.27
N ILE A 41 21.52 -0.13 3.15
CA ILE A 41 21.72 -0.05 4.59
C ILE A 41 22.28 -1.37 5.12
N GLY A 42 21.71 -2.51 4.70
CA GLY A 42 22.18 -3.83 5.12
C GLY A 42 23.58 -4.18 4.57
N ASN A 43 23.87 -3.85 3.32
CA ASN A 43 25.16 -4.12 2.72
C ASN A 43 26.26 -3.21 3.27
N LEU A 44 26.09 -1.88 3.19
CA LEU A 44 27.10 -0.91 3.60
C LEU A 44 27.20 -0.75 5.12
N GLY A 45 26.08 -0.81 5.83
CA GLY A 45 26.05 -0.58 7.28
C GLY A 45 26.30 -1.81 8.14
N TYR A 46 25.93 -3.00 7.66
CA TYR A 46 25.91 -4.23 8.44
C TYR A 46 26.78 -5.34 7.86
N ALA A 47 27.52 -5.07 6.80
CA ALA A 47 28.33 -6.04 6.09
C ALA A 47 27.55 -7.33 5.74
N ILE A 48 26.35 -7.17 5.20
CA ILE A 48 25.50 -8.28 4.76
C ILE A 48 25.58 -8.38 3.23
N ALA A 49 25.88 -9.58 2.72
CA ALA A 49 25.96 -9.82 1.29
C ALA A 49 24.64 -9.44 0.59
N THR A 50 24.72 -8.77 -0.56
CA THR A 50 23.60 -8.15 -1.27
C THR A 50 22.41 -9.09 -1.47
N GLY A 51 22.64 -10.35 -1.90
CA GLY A 51 21.58 -11.33 -2.06
C GLY A 51 20.92 -11.74 -0.74
N VAL A 52 21.71 -11.82 0.36
CA VAL A 52 21.23 -12.17 1.70
C VAL A 52 20.30 -11.07 2.23
N VAL A 53 20.66 -9.80 2.05
CA VAL A 53 19.79 -8.67 2.47
C VAL A 53 18.41 -8.78 1.82
N GLY A 54 18.32 -9.07 0.53
CA GLY A 54 17.05 -9.21 -0.16
C GLY A 54 16.18 -10.34 0.40
N ILE A 55 16.81 -11.48 0.74
CA ILE A 55 16.12 -12.60 1.40
C ILE A 55 15.61 -12.17 2.77
N LEU A 56 16.43 -11.49 3.58
CA LEU A 56 16.04 -11.02 4.92
C LEU A 56 14.87 -10.04 4.87
N ILE A 57 14.87 -9.07 3.94
CA ILE A 57 13.77 -8.14 3.75
C ILE A 57 12.50 -8.89 3.35
N THR A 58 12.61 -9.89 2.47
CA THR A 58 11.46 -10.70 2.05
C THR A 58 10.88 -11.50 3.20
N LEU A 59 11.71 -12.21 3.98
CA LEU A 59 11.28 -12.96 5.17
C LEU A 59 10.62 -12.03 6.21
N SER A 60 11.17 -10.84 6.40
CA SER A 60 10.61 -9.83 7.30
C SER A 60 9.22 -9.36 6.87
N ARG A 61 8.95 -9.23 5.57
CA ARG A 61 7.62 -8.88 5.05
C ARG A 61 6.62 -10.04 5.16
N VAL A 62 7.09 -11.29 5.05
CA VAL A 62 6.27 -12.47 5.37
C VAL A 62 5.88 -12.45 6.86
N PHE A 63 6.82 -12.11 7.74
CA PHE A 63 6.55 -11.92 9.17
C PHE A 63 5.50 -10.82 9.41
N ASP A 64 5.56 -9.68 8.69
CA ASP A 64 4.55 -8.62 8.72
C ASP A 64 3.14 -9.15 8.42
N SER A 65 3.00 -10.01 7.41
CA SER A 65 1.71 -10.61 7.04
C SER A 65 1.09 -11.44 8.17
N VAL A 66 1.92 -12.08 9.00
CA VAL A 66 1.49 -12.90 10.14
C VAL A 66 1.17 -12.02 11.37
N THR A 67 1.93 -10.94 11.56
CA THR A 67 1.76 -10.03 12.72
C THR A 67 0.54 -9.13 12.58
N ASP A 68 0.09 -8.80 11.37
CA ASP A 68 -1.08 -7.95 11.13
C ASP A 68 -2.35 -8.39 11.89
N PRO A 69 -2.81 -9.67 11.80
CA PRO A 69 -3.99 -10.12 12.53
C PRO A 69 -3.79 -10.10 14.06
N ILE A 70 -2.57 -10.42 14.52
CA ILE A 70 -2.25 -10.44 15.95
C ILE A 70 -2.35 -9.02 16.52
N ILE A 71 -1.73 -8.05 15.84
CA ILE A 71 -1.74 -6.65 16.25
C ILE A 71 -3.16 -6.08 16.17
N ALA A 72 -3.94 -6.43 15.14
CA ALA A 72 -5.34 -6.03 15.05
C ALA A 72 -6.15 -6.48 16.28
N ILE A 73 -5.96 -7.73 16.75
CA ILE A 73 -6.59 -8.26 17.96
C ILE A 73 -6.13 -7.49 19.21
N VAL A 74 -4.84 -7.17 19.32
CA VAL A 74 -4.30 -6.37 20.44
C VAL A 74 -4.96 -5.00 20.48
N ILE A 75 -5.01 -4.32 19.32
CA ILE A 75 -5.66 -3.02 19.18
C ILE A 75 -7.16 -3.13 19.57
N GLU A 76 -7.87 -4.18 19.15
CA GLU A 76 -9.30 -4.33 19.45
C GLU A 76 -9.59 -4.45 20.93
N LYS A 77 -8.78 -5.23 21.67
CA LYS A 77 -8.97 -5.50 23.09
C LYS A 77 -8.54 -4.33 24.00
N PHE A 78 -7.73 -3.44 23.50
CA PHE A 78 -7.16 -2.37 24.30
C PHE A 78 -8.18 -1.24 24.57
N LYS A 79 -8.22 -0.78 25.82
CA LYS A 79 -9.04 0.34 26.28
C LYS A 79 -8.13 1.40 26.92
N SER A 80 -8.19 2.64 26.45
CA SER A 80 -7.38 3.75 26.96
C SER A 80 -8.19 5.03 27.10
N ARG A 81 -7.90 5.80 28.17
CA ARG A 81 -8.48 7.14 28.39
C ARG A 81 -7.92 8.20 27.43
N PHE A 82 -6.70 8.00 26.91
CA PHE A 82 -6.05 8.90 25.94
C PHE A 82 -6.58 8.76 24.51
N GLY A 83 -7.49 7.85 24.28
CA GLY A 83 -7.89 7.41 22.95
C GLY A 83 -7.09 6.19 22.52
N LYS A 84 -7.76 5.31 21.77
CA LYS A 84 -7.21 4.04 21.33
C LYS A 84 -6.26 4.23 20.15
N MET A 85 -6.67 5.06 19.18
CA MET A 85 -5.91 5.28 17.95
C MET A 85 -4.63 6.06 18.20
N ARG A 86 -4.73 7.16 18.92
CA ARG A 86 -3.57 8.00 19.25
C ARG A 86 -2.51 7.24 20.00
N PHE A 87 -2.90 6.38 20.96
CA PHE A 87 -1.96 5.55 21.70
C PHE A 87 -1.15 4.65 20.80
N PHE A 88 -1.81 3.87 19.91
CA PHE A 88 -1.11 2.95 19.03
C PHE A 88 -0.33 3.64 17.91
N LEU A 89 -0.76 4.83 17.45
CA LEU A 89 0.02 5.64 16.53
C LEU A 89 1.32 6.13 17.15
N ILE A 90 1.28 6.59 18.41
CA ILE A 90 2.48 7.04 19.14
C ILE A 90 3.42 5.87 19.39
N VAL A 91 2.91 4.75 19.90
CA VAL A 91 3.73 3.55 20.15
C VAL A 91 4.34 3.01 18.85
N GLY A 92 3.54 2.91 17.78
CA GLY A 92 4.01 2.46 16.47
C GLY A 92 5.08 3.39 15.89
N TRP A 93 4.87 4.70 15.96
CA TRP A 93 5.84 5.70 15.53
C TRP A 93 7.14 5.61 16.34
N LEU A 94 7.06 5.48 17.69
CA LEU A 94 8.24 5.31 18.55
C LEU A 94 9.05 4.07 18.17
N CYS A 95 8.38 2.94 17.93
CA CYS A 95 9.03 1.72 17.48
C CYS A 95 9.74 1.91 16.13
N MET A 96 9.09 2.56 15.15
CA MET A 96 9.70 2.82 13.84
C MET A 96 10.86 3.82 13.95
N ALA A 97 10.70 4.91 14.67
CA ALA A 97 11.73 5.93 14.85
C ALA A 97 12.95 5.36 15.61
N ALA A 98 12.71 4.60 16.69
CA ALA A 98 13.78 3.91 17.40
C ALA A 98 14.50 2.89 16.50
N ALA A 99 13.75 2.06 15.78
CA ALA A 99 14.31 1.06 14.88
C ALA A 99 15.17 1.70 13.79
N THR A 100 14.66 2.71 13.08
CA THR A 100 15.43 3.37 12.00
C THR A 100 16.62 4.16 12.54
N THR A 101 16.53 4.75 13.74
CA THR A 101 17.65 5.41 14.39
C THR A 101 18.73 4.39 14.81
N LEU A 102 18.35 3.25 15.37
CA LEU A 102 19.29 2.16 15.65
C LEU A 102 19.93 1.64 14.35
N LEU A 103 19.11 1.48 13.31
CA LEU A 103 19.55 0.92 12.03
C LEU A 103 20.53 1.83 11.27
N CYS A 104 20.24 3.13 11.19
CA CYS A 104 20.99 4.07 10.37
C CYS A 104 22.05 4.87 11.15
N ASN A 105 21.86 5.08 12.46
CA ASN A 105 22.68 6.02 13.22
C ASN A 105 23.54 5.36 14.29
N VAL A 106 23.07 4.28 14.91
CA VAL A 106 23.79 3.67 16.05
C VAL A 106 24.67 2.52 15.63
N PHE A 107 24.14 1.58 14.85
CA PHE A 107 24.86 0.34 14.51
C PHE A 107 25.44 0.31 13.11
N ALA A 108 25.07 1.24 12.21
CA ALA A 108 25.60 1.28 10.86
C ALA A 108 27.12 1.51 10.84
N GLY A 109 27.83 0.71 10.05
CA GLY A 109 29.29 0.82 9.90
C GLY A 109 30.13 0.13 10.97
N HIS A 110 29.51 -0.56 11.96
CA HIS A 110 30.23 -1.27 13.02
C HIS A 110 30.53 -2.74 12.70
N PHE A 111 30.17 -3.22 11.53
CA PHE A 111 30.31 -4.60 11.12
C PHE A 111 31.23 -4.72 9.91
N SER A 112 31.94 -5.84 9.84
CA SER A 112 32.81 -6.20 8.72
C SER A 112 32.42 -7.56 8.17
N PHE A 113 32.66 -7.79 6.87
CA PHE A 113 32.46 -9.10 6.26
C PHE A 113 33.33 -10.14 6.95
N SER A 114 32.84 -11.40 6.99
CA SER A 114 33.49 -12.48 7.75
C SER A 114 34.72 -13.07 7.06
N ASP A 115 34.96 -12.74 5.80
CA ASP A 115 36.09 -13.21 5.00
C ASP A 115 36.84 -12.05 4.34
N GLU A 116 38.12 -12.28 3.99
CA GLU A 116 38.96 -11.28 3.32
C GLU A 116 38.44 -10.90 1.93
N ALA A 117 37.74 -11.81 1.24
CA ALA A 117 37.13 -11.57 -0.06
C ALA A 117 35.82 -10.73 0.03
N GLN A 118 35.35 -10.44 1.24
CA GLN A 118 34.11 -9.70 1.51
C GLN A 118 32.86 -10.32 0.84
N THR A 119 32.82 -11.63 0.78
CA THR A 119 31.72 -12.41 0.19
C THR A 119 30.76 -12.96 1.23
N LEU A 120 31.25 -13.27 2.45
CA LEU A 120 30.47 -13.84 3.54
C LEU A 120 29.95 -12.75 4.48
N SER A 121 28.63 -12.74 4.66
CA SER A 121 27.96 -11.80 5.56
C SER A 121 28.46 -11.94 7.00
N SER A 122 28.52 -10.80 7.71
CA SER A 122 28.76 -10.77 9.15
C SER A 122 27.61 -11.44 9.91
N PRO A 123 27.83 -12.52 10.67
CA PRO A 123 26.75 -13.13 11.45
C PRO A 123 26.16 -12.19 12.49
N ALA A 124 26.99 -11.36 13.12
CA ALA A 124 26.56 -10.36 14.08
C ALA A 124 25.75 -9.25 13.39
N GLY A 125 26.20 -8.78 12.21
CA GLY A 125 25.49 -7.80 11.41
C GLY A 125 24.10 -8.30 10.99
N VAL A 126 24.00 -9.55 10.53
CA VAL A 126 22.73 -10.21 10.19
C VAL A 126 21.79 -10.26 11.38
N ALA A 127 22.27 -10.72 12.55
CA ALA A 127 21.45 -10.86 13.76
C ALA A 127 20.89 -9.50 14.23
N VAL A 128 21.74 -8.48 14.30
CA VAL A 128 21.35 -7.13 14.72
C VAL A 128 20.39 -6.50 13.71
N PHE A 129 20.67 -6.64 12.40
CA PHE A 129 19.79 -6.13 11.34
C PHE A 129 18.38 -6.74 11.44
N ILE A 130 18.27 -8.06 11.58
CA ILE A 130 16.97 -8.76 11.69
C ILE A 130 16.22 -8.28 12.94
N ALA A 131 16.88 -8.19 14.10
CA ALA A 131 16.25 -7.79 15.35
C ALA A 131 15.68 -6.37 15.26
N ILE A 132 16.46 -5.43 14.72
CA ILE A 132 16.03 -4.03 14.55
C ILE A 132 14.92 -3.93 13.48
N TYR A 133 15.06 -4.66 12.37
CA TYR A 133 14.07 -4.66 11.30
C TYR A 133 12.74 -5.27 11.76
N ALA A 134 12.75 -6.29 12.61
CA ALA A 134 11.54 -6.83 13.24
C ALA A 134 10.84 -5.80 14.14
N LEU A 135 11.60 -5.02 14.93
CA LEU A 135 11.04 -3.90 15.70
C LEU A 135 10.37 -2.86 14.80
N TYR A 136 11.02 -2.53 13.67
CA TYR A 136 10.42 -1.64 12.68
C TYR A 136 9.09 -2.16 12.15
N ILE A 137 9.02 -3.45 11.78
CA ILE A 137 7.80 -4.06 11.25
C ILE A 137 6.66 -3.99 12.25
N ILE A 138 6.91 -4.31 13.52
CA ILE A 138 5.89 -4.20 14.57
C ILE A 138 5.35 -2.77 14.65
N GLY A 139 6.23 -1.77 14.65
CA GLY A 139 5.84 -0.36 14.62
C GLY A 139 5.02 0.01 13.39
N TYR A 140 5.47 -0.43 12.21
CA TYR A 140 4.80 -0.22 10.93
C TYR A 140 3.38 -0.81 10.92
N THR A 141 3.22 -2.02 11.44
CA THR A 141 1.90 -2.67 11.54
C THR A 141 0.96 -1.91 12.49
N PHE A 142 1.44 -1.41 13.62
CA PHE A 142 0.64 -0.54 14.49
C PHE A 142 0.13 0.70 13.77
N VAL A 143 1.00 1.40 13.05
CA VAL A 143 0.62 2.61 12.30
C VAL A 143 -0.32 2.28 11.14
N SER A 144 -0.05 1.19 10.42
CA SER A 144 -0.86 0.74 9.28
C SER A 144 -2.28 0.36 9.70
N CYS A 145 -2.41 -0.50 10.72
CA CYS A 145 -3.72 -0.92 11.26
C CYS A 145 -4.52 0.28 11.77
N THR A 146 -3.86 1.19 12.48
CA THR A 146 -4.50 2.38 13.02
C THR A 146 -4.90 3.35 11.92
N GLY A 147 -4.03 3.55 10.92
CA GLY A 147 -4.30 4.39 9.75
C GLY A 147 -5.55 3.94 8.98
N ASN A 148 -5.70 2.63 8.77
CA ASN A 148 -6.87 2.05 8.10
C ASN A 148 -8.18 2.26 8.88
N MET A 149 -8.13 2.35 10.21
CA MET A 149 -9.29 2.60 11.07
C MET A 149 -9.64 4.09 11.18
N THR A 150 -8.70 4.99 10.95
CA THR A 150 -8.84 6.45 11.14
C THR A 150 -10.03 7.03 10.37
N GLY A 151 -10.25 6.60 9.13
CA GLY A 151 -11.36 7.06 8.32
C GLY A 151 -12.74 6.76 8.93
N ASN A 152 -12.90 5.57 9.50
CA ASN A 152 -14.16 5.14 10.11
C ASN A 152 -14.47 5.88 11.41
N ILE A 153 -13.44 6.37 12.10
CA ILE A 153 -13.58 7.10 13.37
C ILE A 153 -13.89 8.57 13.11
N LEU A 154 -13.26 9.18 12.11
CA LEU A 154 -13.47 10.59 11.79
C LEU A 154 -14.90 10.86 11.33
N THR A 155 -15.44 10.08 10.41
CA THR A 155 -16.78 10.29 9.89
C THR A 155 -17.47 9.01 9.43
N ASN A 156 -18.79 8.93 9.69
CA ASN A 156 -19.67 7.93 9.08
C ASN A 156 -20.59 8.55 8.01
N ASP A 157 -20.45 9.87 7.73
CA ASP A 157 -21.26 10.55 6.71
C ASP A 157 -20.81 10.12 5.30
N PRO A 158 -21.69 9.49 4.49
CA PRO A 158 -21.38 9.08 3.12
C PRO A 158 -20.88 10.21 2.23
N LYS A 159 -21.29 11.45 2.49
CA LYS A 159 -20.87 12.64 1.73
C LYS A 159 -19.42 13.06 2.03
N GLN A 160 -18.91 12.75 3.23
CA GLN A 160 -17.54 13.12 3.64
C GLN A 160 -16.52 12.01 3.36
N ARG A 161 -16.93 10.74 3.24
CA ARG A 161 -16.03 9.61 2.96
C ARG A 161 -15.17 9.76 1.70
N PRO A 162 -15.68 10.27 0.56
CA PRO A 162 -14.84 10.50 -0.63
C PRO A 162 -13.68 11.46 -0.36
N MET A 163 -13.88 12.46 0.50
CA MET A 163 -12.84 13.43 0.87
C MET A 163 -11.68 12.79 1.65
N LEU A 164 -11.96 11.80 2.51
CA LEU A 164 -10.91 10.99 3.15
C LEU A 164 -10.04 10.29 2.10
N GLY A 165 -10.66 9.67 1.11
CA GLY A 165 -9.95 9.02 0.01
C GLY A 165 -9.05 9.98 -0.76
N VAL A 166 -9.52 11.18 -1.06
CA VAL A 166 -8.73 12.22 -1.75
C VAL A 166 -7.48 12.59 -0.93
N TRP A 167 -7.62 12.86 0.36
CA TRP A 167 -6.47 13.19 1.22
C TRP A 167 -5.49 12.02 1.35
N GLN A 168 -5.99 10.79 1.48
CA GLN A 168 -5.13 9.60 1.53
C GLN A 168 -4.32 9.44 0.24
N VAL A 169 -4.93 9.63 -0.93
CA VAL A 169 -4.22 9.58 -2.21
C VAL A 169 -3.16 10.67 -2.28
N ILE A 170 -3.50 11.92 -1.96
CA ILE A 170 -2.55 13.04 -1.96
C ILE A 170 -1.32 12.71 -1.09
N TYR A 171 -1.53 12.30 0.15
CA TYR A 171 -0.42 12.02 1.06
C TYR A 171 0.39 10.78 0.67
N SER A 172 -0.24 9.75 0.10
CA SER A 172 0.44 8.52 -0.33
C SER A 172 1.35 8.74 -1.55
N TYR A 173 1.06 9.71 -2.41
CA TYR A 173 1.88 10.03 -3.58
C TYR A 173 2.84 11.18 -3.33
N LEU A 174 2.37 12.27 -2.72
CA LEU A 174 3.18 13.47 -2.53
C LEU A 174 4.28 13.27 -1.48
N SER A 175 4.01 12.54 -0.41
CA SER A 175 4.95 12.31 0.68
C SER A 175 6.20 11.54 0.23
N PRO A 176 6.12 10.34 -0.40
CA PRO A 176 7.29 9.64 -0.87
C PRO A 176 8.04 10.42 -1.95
N MET A 177 7.34 11.18 -2.79
CA MET A 177 7.96 12.02 -3.82
C MET A 177 8.85 13.10 -3.19
N ILE A 178 8.33 13.87 -2.23
CA ILE A 178 9.08 14.95 -1.56
C ILE A 178 10.25 14.37 -0.76
N ILE A 179 10.04 13.30 -0.01
CA ILE A 179 11.08 12.69 0.83
C ILE A 179 12.19 12.10 -0.04
N SER A 180 11.87 11.38 -1.11
CA SER A 180 12.86 10.87 -2.06
C SER A 180 13.64 12.01 -2.73
N MET A 181 12.95 13.09 -3.11
CA MET A 181 13.59 14.27 -3.68
C MET A 181 14.60 14.88 -2.70
N VAL A 182 14.24 15.02 -1.42
CA VAL A 182 15.15 15.55 -0.40
C VAL A 182 16.36 14.64 -0.20
N ILE A 183 16.15 13.32 -0.13
CA ILE A 183 17.25 12.35 0.02
C ILE A 183 18.20 12.39 -1.17
N ILE A 184 17.67 12.35 -2.41
CA ILE A 184 18.49 12.21 -3.61
C ILE A 184 19.08 13.54 -4.06
N VAL A 185 18.35 14.65 -3.95
CA VAL A 185 18.78 15.94 -4.48
C VAL A 185 19.54 16.78 -3.45
N ALA A 186 19.19 16.66 -2.16
CA ALA A 186 19.83 17.49 -1.13
C ALA A 186 20.86 16.72 -0.29
N ILE A 187 20.56 15.47 0.12
CA ILE A 187 21.42 14.72 1.05
C ILE A 187 22.51 13.97 0.28
N LEU A 188 22.17 13.24 -0.77
CA LEU A 188 23.12 12.42 -1.53
C LEU A 188 24.29 13.23 -2.08
N PRO A 189 24.13 14.42 -2.71
CA PRO A 189 25.27 15.20 -3.18
C PRO A 189 26.17 15.77 -2.08
N LYS A 190 25.64 15.92 -0.86
CA LYS A 190 26.37 16.50 0.27
C LYS A 190 27.15 15.47 1.06
N PHE A 191 26.65 14.25 1.17
CA PHE A 191 27.19 13.20 2.05
C PHE A 191 27.56 11.91 1.31
N GLY A 192 27.23 11.80 0.01
CA GLY A 192 27.71 10.75 -0.87
C GLY A 192 29.13 11.02 -1.36
N VAL A 193 29.82 9.98 -1.84
CA VAL A 193 31.14 10.14 -2.45
C VAL A 193 30.99 10.59 -3.89
N PRO A 194 31.50 11.78 -4.26
CA PRO A 194 31.40 12.26 -5.63
C PRO A 194 32.32 11.47 -6.58
N ILE A 195 31.77 11.07 -7.70
CA ILE A 195 32.47 10.38 -8.79
C ILE A 195 32.42 11.27 -10.05
N ALA A 196 33.59 11.65 -10.55
CA ALA A 196 33.68 12.37 -11.81
C ALA A 196 33.33 11.44 -12.98
N LEU A 197 32.44 11.90 -13.84
CA LEU A 197 32.05 11.19 -15.06
C LEU A 197 32.92 11.65 -16.25
N PRO A 198 33.12 10.80 -17.26
CA PRO A 198 33.93 11.13 -18.41
C PRO A 198 33.44 12.33 -19.23
N ASP A 199 32.15 12.66 -19.11
CA ASP A 199 31.50 13.82 -19.76
C ASP A 199 31.62 15.13 -18.97
N GLY A 200 32.39 15.12 -17.86
CA GLY A 200 32.58 16.26 -16.96
C GLY A 200 31.46 16.43 -15.93
N GLY A 201 30.47 15.56 -15.93
CA GLY A 201 29.41 15.50 -14.89
C GLY A 201 29.93 14.91 -13.58
N THR A 202 29.11 14.96 -12.55
CA THR A 202 29.39 14.33 -11.25
C THR A 202 28.17 13.48 -10.83
N ASP A 203 28.40 12.24 -10.48
CA ASP A 203 27.42 11.39 -9.81
C ASP A 203 27.92 11.02 -8.41
N TYR A 204 27.09 10.38 -7.58
CA TYR A 204 27.37 10.20 -6.16
C TYR A 204 27.13 8.74 -5.73
N GLN A 205 28.07 8.18 -4.98
CA GLN A 205 27.91 6.87 -4.35
C GLN A 205 27.16 6.98 -3.03
N TRP A 206 26.36 5.95 -2.77
CA TRP A 206 25.64 5.78 -1.50
C TRP A 206 26.64 5.47 -0.37
N THR A 207 26.47 6.13 0.77
CA THR A 207 27.27 5.94 1.98
C THR A 207 26.39 5.79 3.20
N ASN A 208 26.93 5.30 4.30
CA ASN A 208 26.22 5.26 5.58
C ASN A 208 25.83 6.66 6.07
N GLU A 209 26.62 7.69 5.76
CA GLU A 209 26.31 9.08 6.13
C GLU A 209 25.06 9.60 5.44
N VAL A 210 24.83 9.21 4.18
CA VAL A 210 23.58 9.56 3.48
C VAL A 210 22.37 9.03 4.25
N PHE A 211 22.40 7.78 4.72
CA PHE A 211 21.30 7.19 5.48
C PHE A 211 21.20 7.76 6.89
N PHE A 212 22.34 8.10 7.51
CA PHE A 212 22.40 8.78 8.81
C PHE A 212 21.61 10.09 8.80
N TYR A 213 21.89 10.97 7.85
CA TYR A 213 21.19 12.27 7.73
C TYR A 213 19.77 12.14 7.20
N SER A 214 19.52 11.18 6.29
CA SER A 214 18.18 10.90 5.79
C SER A 214 17.23 10.46 6.91
N ASN A 215 17.71 9.68 7.88
CA ASN A 215 16.91 9.26 9.02
C ASN A 215 16.42 10.44 9.87
N PHE A 216 17.25 11.45 10.13
CA PHE A 216 16.81 12.64 10.88
C PHE A 216 15.67 13.38 10.19
N ILE A 217 15.72 13.49 8.86
CA ILE A 217 14.64 14.14 8.08
C ILE A 217 13.36 13.30 8.14
N VAL A 218 13.48 11.99 7.96
CA VAL A 218 12.34 11.07 8.00
C VAL A 218 11.68 11.08 9.38
N VAL A 219 12.47 10.99 10.45
CA VAL A 219 11.98 11.05 11.84
C VAL A 219 11.34 12.42 12.12
N GLY A 220 11.96 13.52 11.69
CA GLY A 220 11.44 14.87 11.90
C GLY A 220 10.11 15.11 11.17
N VAL A 221 10.05 14.80 9.87
CA VAL A 221 8.82 14.95 9.08
C VAL A 221 7.69 14.06 9.60
N SER A 222 7.99 12.79 9.91
CA SER A 222 7.01 11.86 10.46
C SER A 222 6.53 12.25 11.86
N PHE A 223 7.40 12.86 12.69
CA PHE A 223 7.02 13.42 13.99
C PHE A 223 6.02 14.57 13.86
N LEU A 224 6.28 15.51 12.96
CA LEU A 224 5.35 16.61 12.69
C LEU A 224 4.00 16.08 12.19
N ALA A 225 4.02 15.09 11.33
CA ALA A 225 2.81 14.42 10.86
C ALA A 225 2.08 13.69 12.01
N LEU A 226 2.80 13.01 12.92
CA LEU A 226 2.23 12.38 14.11
C LEU A 226 1.49 13.38 15.00
N VAL A 227 2.13 14.52 15.30
CA VAL A 227 1.51 15.60 16.08
C VAL A 227 0.23 16.09 15.40
N ALA A 228 0.29 16.34 14.09
CA ALA A 228 -0.87 16.77 13.31
C ALA A 228 -2.02 15.75 13.35
N VAL A 229 -1.72 14.46 13.19
CA VAL A 229 -2.70 13.37 13.28
C VAL A 229 -3.32 13.30 14.68
N CYS A 230 -2.50 13.40 15.73
CA CYS A 230 -2.99 13.38 17.12
C CYS A 230 -3.94 14.54 17.40
N ILE A 231 -3.67 15.74 16.86
CA ILE A 231 -4.56 16.90 16.95
C ILE A 231 -5.86 16.65 16.18
N GLY A 232 -5.75 16.14 14.95
CA GLY A 232 -6.91 15.85 14.09
C GLY A 232 -7.85 14.80 14.67
N LEU A 233 -7.31 13.77 15.33
CA LEU A 233 -8.08 12.66 15.92
C LEU A 233 -8.60 12.96 17.33
N ALA A 234 -8.02 13.93 18.05
CA ALA A 234 -8.34 14.17 19.45
C ALA A 234 -9.83 14.27 19.80
N PRO A 235 -10.69 14.96 19.00
CA PRO A 235 -12.11 15.05 19.31
C PRO A 235 -12.91 13.77 19.05
N TYR A 236 -12.39 12.88 18.17
CA TYR A 236 -13.13 11.72 17.63
C TYR A 236 -12.65 10.38 18.21
N ASP A 237 -11.43 10.32 18.74
CA ASP A 237 -10.82 9.12 19.32
C ASP A 237 -11.33 8.86 20.74
N LYS A 238 -12.65 8.62 20.86
CA LYS A 238 -13.36 8.30 22.10
C LYS A 238 -13.87 6.86 22.05
N MET A 239 -13.91 6.19 23.20
CA MET A 239 -14.33 4.78 23.29
C MET A 239 -15.74 4.54 22.76
N GLU A 240 -16.65 5.51 22.96
CA GLU A 240 -18.03 5.47 22.46
C GLU A 240 -18.11 5.28 20.92
N ASN A 241 -17.11 5.75 20.18
CA ASN A 241 -17.06 5.66 18.72
C ASN A 241 -16.60 4.28 18.19
N PHE A 242 -16.16 3.38 19.08
CA PHE A 242 -15.71 2.01 18.75
C PHE A 242 -16.73 0.94 19.05
N GLU A 243 -17.80 1.24 19.80
CA GLU A 243 -18.78 0.24 20.25
C GLU A 243 -19.71 -0.26 19.13
N SER A 244 -19.85 0.50 18.04
CA SER A 244 -20.75 0.19 16.92
C SER A 244 -20.14 -0.69 15.82
N ILE A 245 -18.91 -1.17 15.95
CA ILE A 245 -18.29 -2.02 14.94
C ILE A 245 -18.64 -3.47 15.24
N ASN A 246 -19.61 -4.02 14.50
CA ASN A 246 -19.96 -5.44 14.51
C ASN A 246 -18.69 -6.28 14.27
N LYS A 247 -18.33 -7.06 15.28
CA LYS A 247 -17.12 -7.89 15.31
C LYS A 247 -17.29 -9.15 14.48
N THR A 248 -17.20 -9.07 13.17
CA THR A 248 -16.98 -10.26 12.36
C THR A 248 -15.54 -10.71 12.56
N LYS A 249 -15.35 -11.72 13.42
CA LYS A 249 -14.05 -12.38 13.57
C LYS A 249 -13.72 -13.11 12.28
N VAL A 250 -12.80 -12.55 11.49
CA VAL A 250 -12.29 -13.21 10.29
C VAL A 250 -11.27 -14.25 10.73
N SER A 251 -11.57 -15.53 10.51
CA SER A 251 -10.64 -16.64 10.74
C SER A 251 -9.82 -16.91 9.48
N PHE A 252 -8.57 -17.34 9.64
CA PHE A 252 -7.76 -17.84 8.50
C PHE A 252 -8.46 -18.98 7.73
N LYS A 253 -9.23 -19.80 8.43
CA LYS A 253 -10.03 -20.85 7.80
C LYS A 253 -11.12 -20.28 6.89
N ASP A 254 -11.78 -19.20 7.31
CA ASP A 254 -12.82 -18.55 6.52
C ASP A 254 -12.22 -17.88 5.28
N MET A 255 -11.02 -17.29 5.41
CA MET A 255 -10.27 -16.72 4.30
C MET A 255 -9.90 -17.79 3.26
N TRP A 256 -9.41 -18.93 3.70
CA TRP A 256 -9.04 -20.04 2.80
C TRP A 256 -10.27 -20.63 2.09
N LEU A 257 -11.38 -20.85 2.81
CA LEU A 257 -12.63 -21.32 2.23
C LEU A 257 -13.17 -20.35 1.19
N LEU A 258 -13.09 -19.04 1.45
CA LEU A 258 -13.53 -18.02 0.52
C LEU A 258 -12.73 -18.07 -0.80
N ILE A 259 -11.40 -18.24 -0.75
CA ILE A 259 -10.57 -18.38 -1.96
C ILE A 259 -10.94 -19.64 -2.74
N LYS A 260 -11.16 -20.75 -2.05
CA LYS A 260 -11.48 -22.04 -2.67
C LYS A 260 -12.84 -22.02 -3.38
N ASP A 261 -13.81 -21.36 -2.76
CA ASP A 261 -15.20 -21.37 -3.23
C ASP A 261 -15.49 -20.27 -4.24
N ASN A 262 -14.75 -19.13 -4.18
CA ASN A 262 -14.93 -18.00 -5.08
C ASN A 262 -13.79 -17.90 -6.10
N LYS A 263 -14.01 -18.49 -7.28
CA LYS A 263 -13.03 -18.51 -8.38
C LYS A 263 -12.70 -17.11 -8.90
N GLU A 264 -13.66 -16.17 -8.86
CA GLU A 264 -13.46 -14.81 -9.34
C GLU A 264 -12.55 -14.03 -8.38
N LEU A 265 -12.70 -14.25 -7.06
CA LEU A 265 -11.75 -13.74 -6.08
C LEU A 265 -10.32 -14.24 -6.35
N GLY A 266 -10.15 -15.54 -6.59
CA GLY A 266 -8.84 -16.11 -6.92
C GLY A 266 -8.21 -15.47 -8.18
N ARG A 267 -9.00 -15.29 -9.24
CA ARG A 267 -8.56 -14.62 -10.48
C ARG A 267 -8.20 -13.15 -10.25
N TYR A 268 -9.02 -12.42 -9.51
CA TYR A 268 -8.74 -11.05 -9.12
C TYR A 268 -7.42 -10.94 -8.34
N ILE A 269 -7.20 -11.82 -7.36
CA ILE A 269 -5.98 -11.84 -6.53
C ILE A 269 -4.74 -12.05 -7.41
N ILE A 270 -4.77 -13.03 -8.32
CA ILE A 270 -3.64 -13.29 -9.23
C ILE A 270 -3.34 -12.03 -10.05
N ALA A 271 -4.35 -11.43 -10.66
CA ALA A 271 -4.15 -10.24 -11.48
C ALA A 271 -3.62 -9.04 -10.70
N ALA A 272 -4.24 -8.74 -9.57
CA ALA A 272 -3.87 -7.59 -8.74
C ALA A 272 -2.48 -7.75 -8.11
N SER A 273 -2.16 -8.95 -7.61
CA SER A 273 -0.85 -9.20 -6.99
C SER A 273 0.28 -9.27 -8.04
N SER A 274 0.01 -9.78 -9.25
CA SER A 274 0.98 -9.77 -10.35
C SER A 274 1.28 -8.34 -10.83
N ASP A 275 0.25 -7.50 -10.97
CA ASP A 275 0.41 -6.08 -11.29
C ASP A 275 1.21 -5.35 -10.19
N LYS A 276 0.89 -5.60 -8.91
CA LYS A 276 1.60 -5.04 -7.78
C LYS A 276 3.07 -5.45 -7.75
N LEU A 277 3.37 -6.72 -7.96
CA LEU A 277 4.74 -7.23 -8.04
C LEU A 277 5.51 -6.56 -9.18
N ALA A 278 4.90 -6.46 -10.37
CA ALA A 278 5.47 -5.78 -11.52
C ALA A 278 5.86 -4.32 -11.21
N GLN A 279 4.98 -3.59 -10.53
CA GLN A 279 5.25 -2.20 -10.12
C GLN A 279 6.34 -2.12 -9.04
N THR A 280 6.34 -3.04 -8.07
CA THR A 280 7.24 -3.02 -6.91
C THR A 280 8.67 -3.39 -7.29
N ILE A 281 8.88 -4.31 -8.25
CA ILE A 281 10.23 -4.69 -8.70
C ILE A 281 10.95 -3.48 -9.27
N GLY A 282 10.36 -2.77 -10.23
CA GLY A 282 10.99 -1.61 -10.87
C GLY A 282 11.32 -0.45 -9.92
N SER A 283 10.69 -0.40 -8.74
CA SER A 283 10.93 0.62 -7.72
C SER A 283 12.01 0.25 -6.68
N GLN A 284 12.64 -0.94 -6.79
CA GLN A 284 13.72 -1.31 -5.87
C GLN A 284 14.95 -0.42 -6.06
N SER A 285 15.56 0.04 -4.95
CA SER A 285 16.69 0.98 -4.96
C SER A 285 17.88 0.47 -5.78
N VAL A 286 18.19 -0.81 -5.70
CA VAL A 286 19.28 -1.42 -6.49
C VAL A 286 19.02 -1.33 -8.00
N ILE A 287 17.78 -1.48 -8.45
CA ILE A 287 17.39 -1.41 -9.86
C ILE A 287 17.38 0.05 -10.35
N THR A 288 16.87 0.95 -9.52
CA THR A 288 16.89 2.38 -9.87
C THR A 288 18.32 2.92 -9.92
N THR A 289 19.23 2.45 -9.07
CA THR A 289 20.66 2.83 -9.15
C THR A 289 21.30 2.27 -10.41
N LEU A 290 21.04 1.02 -10.81
CA LEU A 290 21.53 0.48 -12.08
C LEU A 290 21.06 1.32 -13.28
N LEU A 291 19.78 1.70 -13.30
CA LEU A 291 19.23 2.48 -14.41
C LEU A 291 19.70 3.93 -14.39
N PHE A 292 19.62 4.61 -13.23
CA PHE A 292 19.83 6.06 -13.13
C PHE A 292 21.30 6.45 -13.02
N SER A 293 22.07 5.69 -12.23
CA SER A 293 23.47 5.98 -11.97
C SER A 293 24.40 5.23 -12.94
N VAL A 294 24.32 3.89 -12.99
CA VAL A 294 25.26 3.10 -13.79
C VAL A 294 25.01 3.27 -15.30
N LEU A 295 23.75 3.19 -15.76
CA LEU A 295 23.42 3.30 -17.18
C LEU A 295 23.36 4.76 -17.65
N LEU A 296 22.56 5.60 -16.99
CA LEU A 296 22.32 6.98 -17.41
C LEU A 296 23.38 7.97 -16.90
N GLY A 297 24.15 7.59 -15.86
CA GLY A 297 25.28 8.38 -15.34
C GLY A 297 24.88 9.54 -14.42
N SER A 298 23.63 9.64 -13.96
CA SER A 298 23.23 10.67 -13.01
C SER A 298 22.04 10.22 -12.18
N MET A 299 22.29 9.84 -10.93
CA MET A 299 21.24 9.50 -9.98
C MET A 299 20.32 10.69 -9.71
N VAL A 300 20.90 11.86 -9.47
CA VAL A 300 20.14 13.09 -9.18
C VAL A 300 19.29 13.51 -10.38
N GLY A 301 19.91 13.66 -11.56
CA GLY A 301 19.23 14.09 -12.78
C GLY A 301 18.10 13.15 -13.19
N SER A 302 18.37 11.84 -13.24
CA SER A 302 17.38 10.82 -13.60
C SER A 302 16.23 10.73 -12.59
N SER A 303 16.52 10.93 -11.29
CA SER A 303 15.48 10.95 -10.25
C SER A 303 14.58 12.17 -10.36
N ILE A 304 15.12 13.36 -10.63
CA ILE A 304 14.31 14.56 -10.88
C ILE A 304 13.37 14.33 -12.06
N ILE A 305 13.89 13.78 -13.16
CA ILE A 305 13.09 13.45 -14.34
C ILE A 305 11.97 12.47 -14.00
N SER A 306 12.28 11.42 -13.25
CA SER A 306 11.29 10.42 -12.82
C SER A 306 10.20 11.04 -11.95
N ILE A 307 10.56 11.92 -11.01
CA ILE A 307 9.63 12.63 -10.13
C ILE A 307 8.74 13.59 -10.93
N VAL A 308 9.34 14.37 -11.84
CA VAL A 308 8.58 15.29 -12.70
C VAL A 308 7.63 14.53 -13.63
N ALA A 309 8.04 13.39 -14.16
CA ALA A 309 7.20 12.51 -14.98
C ALA A 309 6.05 11.86 -14.19
N MET A 310 6.18 11.72 -12.87
CA MET A 310 5.13 11.17 -12.01
C MET A 310 3.96 12.14 -11.80
N LEU A 311 4.19 13.46 -11.76
CA LEU A 311 3.15 14.44 -11.47
C LEU A 311 1.98 14.38 -12.47
N PRO A 312 2.18 14.41 -13.80
CA PRO A 312 1.09 14.28 -14.75
C PRO A 312 0.38 12.92 -14.70
N SER A 313 1.07 11.86 -14.23
CA SER A 313 0.49 10.52 -14.16
C SER A 313 -0.68 10.42 -13.17
N ILE A 314 -0.75 11.30 -12.18
CA ILE A 314 -1.89 11.38 -11.25
C ILE A 314 -3.20 11.68 -12.00
N ILE A 315 -3.15 12.51 -13.06
CA ILE A 315 -4.31 12.81 -13.92
C ILE A 315 -4.82 11.52 -14.57
N PHE A 316 -3.91 10.61 -14.95
CA PHE A 316 -4.28 9.34 -15.57
C PHE A 316 -4.99 8.39 -14.60
N ALA A 317 -4.84 8.53 -13.29
CA ALA A 317 -5.65 7.79 -12.33
C ALA A 317 -7.13 8.17 -12.42
N PHE A 318 -7.44 9.47 -12.56
CA PHE A 318 -8.83 9.93 -12.77
C PHE A 318 -9.38 9.50 -14.14
N ILE A 319 -8.55 9.55 -15.18
CA ILE A 319 -8.91 9.03 -16.50
C ILE A 319 -9.24 7.53 -16.40
N GLY A 320 -8.40 6.76 -15.72
CA GLY A 320 -8.60 5.33 -15.48
C GLY A 320 -9.91 5.04 -14.76
N ALA A 321 -10.20 5.73 -13.67
CA ALA A 321 -11.46 5.59 -12.94
C ALA A 321 -12.69 5.92 -13.82
N LYS A 322 -12.61 6.97 -14.65
CA LYS A 322 -13.68 7.34 -15.58
C LYS A 322 -13.89 6.30 -16.69
N LEU A 323 -12.80 5.75 -17.21
CA LEU A 323 -12.84 4.69 -18.24
C LEU A 323 -13.41 3.39 -17.66
N ALA A 324 -12.97 3.01 -16.45
CA ALA A 324 -13.49 1.85 -15.73
C ALA A 324 -15.01 1.94 -15.50
N GLY A 325 -15.52 3.12 -15.11
CA GLY A 325 -16.95 3.35 -14.98
C GLY A 325 -17.73 3.25 -16.32
N LYS A 326 -17.11 3.66 -17.46
CA LYS A 326 -17.76 3.62 -18.76
C LYS A 326 -17.69 2.25 -19.45
N GLN A 327 -16.52 1.60 -19.44
CA GLN A 327 -16.25 0.40 -20.22
C GLN A 327 -16.28 -0.90 -19.39
N GLY A 328 -16.30 -0.75 -18.06
CA GLY A 328 -16.15 -1.84 -17.10
C GLY A 328 -14.69 -2.11 -16.75
N ASN A 329 -14.46 -2.50 -15.51
CA ASN A 329 -13.12 -2.67 -14.93
C ASN A 329 -12.28 -3.71 -15.68
N LYS A 330 -12.88 -4.86 -16.04
CA LYS A 330 -12.23 -5.93 -16.80
C LYS A 330 -11.64 -5.45 -18.14
N LYS A 331 -12.45 -4.76 -18.96
CA LYS A 331 -12.01 -4.31 -20.29
C LYS A 331 -10.88 -3.28 -20.19
N VAL A 332 -11.00 -2.35 -19.23
CA VAL A 332 -9.97 -1.34 -18.98
C VAL A 332 -8.67 -2.01 -18.54
N MET A 333 -8.73 -2.95 -17.58
CA MET A 333 -7.55 -3.65 -17.10
C MET A 333 -6.82 -4.39 -18.24
N ILE A 334 -7.52 -5.18 -19.05
CA ILE A 334 -6.94 -5.91 -20.18
C ILE A 334 -6.29 -4.94 -21.18
N PHE A 335 -7.02 -3.96 -21.68
CA PHE A 335 -6.51 -3.06 -22.71
C PHE A 335 -5.27 -2.27 -22.23
N TRP A 336 -5.31 -1.74 -21.01
CA TRP A 336 -4.22 -0.93 -20.49
C TRP A 336 -3.03 -1.76 -20.02
N SER A 337 -3.21 -3.00 -19.58
CA SER A 337 -2.09 -3.92 -19.32
C SER A 337 -1.33 -4.27 -20.59
N TRP A 338 -2.01 -4.49 -21.71
CA TRP A 338 -1.34 -4.66 -23.02
C TRP A 338 -0.57 -3.41 -23.43
N LEU A 339 -1.10 -2.22 -23.18
CA LEU A 339 -0.34 -0.97 -23.41
C LEU A 339 0.88 -0.87 -22.48
N CYS A 340 0.77 -1.27 -21.21
CA CYS A 340 1.91 -1.36 -20.30
C CYS A 340 2.99 -2.30 -20.85
N ILE A 341 2.61 -3.49 -21.36
CA ILE A 341 3.53 -4.45 -21.98
C ILE A 341 4.22 -3.81 -23.19
N ALA A 342 3.47 -3.27 -24.14
CA ALA A 342 4.01 -2.63 -25.33
C ALA A 342 4.96 -1.46 -24.98
N TRP A 343 4.59 -0.64 -24.02
CA TRP A 343 5.42 0.49 -23.55
C TRP A 343 6.71 0.01 -22.89
N ASN A 344 6.64 -1.04 -22.09
CA ASN A 344 7.84 -1.61 -21.46
C ASN A 344 8.75 -2.34 -22.45
N VAL A 345 8.22 -2.87 -23.56
CA VAL A 345 9.05 -3.35 -24.67
C VAL A 345 9.84 -2.19 -25.31
N LEU A 346 9.18 -1.05 -25.57
CA LEU A 346 9.88 0.16 -26.05
C LEU A 346 10.94 0.65 -25.05
N PHE A 347 10.62 0.62 -23.75
CA PHE A 347 11.57 0.99 -22.71
C PHE A 347 12.75 0.01 -22.63
N THR A 348 12.52 -1.30 -22.85
CA THR A 348 13.58 -2.31 -22.96
C THR A 348 14.55 -1.94 -24.09
N LEU A 349 14.03 -1.60 -25.27
CA LEU A 349 14.87 -1.16 -26.40
C LEU A 349 15.67 0.09 -26.04
N PHE A 350 15.08 1.05 -25.35
CA PHE A 350 15.81 2.22 -24.87
C PHE A 350 16.97 1.81 -23.95
N ILE A 351 16.75 0.98 -22.94
CA ILE A 351 17.79 0.53 -22.00
C ILE A 351 18.92 -0.19 -22.73
N LEU A 352 18.60 -1.01 -23.73
CA LEU A 352 19.59 -1.78 -24.48
C LEU A 352 20.46 -0.91 -25.40
N PHE A 353 19.91 0.14 -25.99
CA PHE A 353 20.58 0.91 -27.05
C PHE A 353 20.93 2.35 -26.66
N VAL A 354 20.50 2.85 -25.49
CA VAL A 354 20.83 4.22 -25.05
C VAL A 354 22.36 4.36 -24.87
N PRO A 355 22.97 5.49 -25.30
CA PRO A 355 24.37 5.76 -25.02
C PRO A 355 24.64 5.82 -23.53
N GLU A 356 25.79 5.33 -23.09
CA GLU A 356 26.20 5.38 -21.69
C GLU A 356 26.26 6.81 -21.19
N LYS A 357 25.85 6.99 -19.90
CA LYS A 357 25.97 8.29 -19.20
C LYS A 357 25.27 9.45 -19.91
N SER A 358 24.21 9.14 -20.65
CA SER A 358 23.50 10.11 -21.49
C SER A 358 22.63 11.11 -20.71
N ALA A 359 22.46 10.96 -19.39
CA ALA A 359 21.70 11.90 -18.56
C ALA A 359 22.52 13.13 -18.12
N GLY A 360 23.81 13.13 -18.35
CA GLY A 360 24.69 14.29 -18.08
C GLY A 360 24.51 15.46 -19.05
N THR A 361 23.97 15.20 -20.26
CA THR A 361 23.79 16.21 -21.30
C THR A 361 22.34 16.32 -21.74
N PHE A 362 21.84 17.56 -21.89
CA PHE A 362 20.52 17.80 -22.45
C PHE A 362 20.49 17.41 -23.92
N GLY A 363 19.74 16.37 -24.27
CA GLY A 363 19.70 15.85 -25.62
C GLY A 363 18.52 14.88 -25.83
N PHE A 364 18.46 14.35 -27.06
CA PHE A 364 17.41 13.39 -27.44
C PHE A 364 17.24 12.20 -26.47
N PRO A 365 18.30 11.55 -25.94
CA PRO A 365 18.17 10.46 -24.98
C PRO A 365 17.43 10.85 -23.70
N LEU A 366 17.70 12.04 -23.17
CA LEU A 366 17.09 12.56 -21.96
C LEU A 366 15.58 12.83 -22.15
N ILE A 367 15.22 13.45 -23.29
CA ILE A 367 13.82 13.70 -23.65
C ILE A 367 13.07 12.38 -23.82
N LEU A 368 13.68 11.41 -24.51
CA LEU A 368 13.09 10.09 -24.70
C LEU A 368 12.92 9.37 -23.36
N PHE A 369 13.90 9.44 -22.47
CA PHE A 369 13.79 8.89 -21.12
C PHE A 369 12.62 9.50 -20.32
N PHE A 370 12.48 10.85 -20.37
CA PHE A 370 11.35 11.54 -19.74
C PHE A 370 10.00 11.05 -20.30
N LEU A 371 9.87 10.93 -21.61
CA LEU A 371 8.63 10.44 -22.24
C LEU A 371 8.34 8.98 -21.86
N LEU A 372 9.37 8.13 -21.81
CA LEU A 372 9.22 6.74 -21.41
C LEU A 372 8.82 6.62 -19.94
N MET A 373 9.38 7.42 -19.05
CA MET A 373 9.00 7.49 -17.64
C MET A 373 7.56 7.99 -17.45
N LEU A 374 7.20 9.06 -18.15
CA LEU A 374 5.85 9.62 -18.11
C LEU A 374 4.82 8.59 -18.54
N GLY A 375 5.03 7.94 -19.70
CA GLY A 375 4.13 6.91 -20.20
C GLY A 375 4.03 5.71 -19.27
N ASN A 376 5.17 5.22 -18.76
CA ASN A 376 5.19 4.09 -17.82
C ASN A 376 4.37 4.39 -16.55
N ASN A 377 4.56 5.57 -15.94
CA ASN A 377 3.80 5.97 -14.76
C ASN A 377 2.30 6.18 -15.08
N ALA A 378 1.99 6.84 -16.21
CA ALA A 378 0.62 7.12 -16.62
C ALA A 378 -0.19 5.84 -16.87
N LEU A 379 0.38 4.89 -17.61
CA LEU A 379 -0.29 3.62 -17.93
C LEU A 379 -0.52 2.77 -16.67
N LYS A 380 0.47 2.67 -15.79
CA LYS A 380 0.36 1.99 -14.50
C LYS A 380 -0.76 2.56 -13.62
N MET A 381 -0.94 3.89 -13.62
CA MET A 381 -2.00 4.54 -12.84
C MET A 381 -3.40 4.15 -13.31
N VAL A 382 -3.60 3.99 -14.62
CA VAL A 382 -4.89 3.53 -15.16
C VAL A 382 -5.19 2.10 -14.73
N VAL A 383 -4.22 1.19 -14.86
CA VAL A 383 -4.35 -0.22 -14.42
C VAL A 383 -4.64 -0.30 -12.92
N SER A 384 -3.89 0.44 -12.11
CA SER A 384 -4.06 0.49 -10.65
C SER A 384 -5.45 0.98 -10.24
N SER A 385 -6.01 1.97 -10.95
CA SER A 385 -7.38 2.46 -10.72
C SER A 385 -8.43 1.39 -11.00
N ALA A 386 -8.27 0.64 -12.10
CA ALA A 386 -9.17 -0.46 -12.45
C ALA A 386 -9.07 -1.61 -11.41
N THR A 387 -7.86 -1.97 -10.99
CA THR A 387 -7.61 -3.00 -9.97
C THR A 387 -8.30 -2.67 -8.65
N GLY A 388 -8.22 -1.39 -8.21
CA GLY A 388 -8.89 -0.92 -7.01
C GLY A 388 -10.41 -1.05 -7.07
N ALA A 389 -11.01 -0.72 -8.23
CA ALA A 389 -12.46 -0.83 -8.45
C ALA A 389 -12.93 -2.29 -8.54
N MET A 390 -12.17 -3.18 -9.19
CA MET A 390 -12.50 -4.61 -9.30
C MET A 390 -12.65 -5.31 -7.95
N ARG A 391 -11.96 -4.84 -6.91
CA ARG A 391 -12.13 -5.38 -5.56
C ARG A 391 -13.58 -5.27 -5.07
N MET A 392 -14.24 -4.16 -5.39
CA MET A 392 -15.65 -3.96 -5.02
C MET A 392 -16.56 -4.86 -5.85
N ASP A 393 -16.26 -5.07 -7.15
CA ASP A 393 -17.00 -5.99 -8.02
C ASP A 393 -17.01 -7.41 -7.43
N VAL A 394 -15.85 -7.87 -6.91
CA VAL A 394 -15.73 -9.20 -6.28
C VAL A 394 -16.51 -9.28 -4.97
N VAL A 395 -16.58 -8.20 -4.19
CA VAL A 395 -17.41 -8.14 -2.97
C VAL A 395 -18.88 -8.26 -3.30
N ASP A 396 -19.35 -7.55 -4.33
CA ASP A 396 -20.75 -7.61 -4.77
C ASP A 396 -21.11 -8.97 -5.37
N TYR A 397 -20.19 -9.57 -6.13
CA TYR A 397 -20.36 -10.95 -6.62
C TYR A 397 -20.46 -11.97 -5.47
N GLU A 398 -19.65 -11.83 -4.42
CA GLU A 398 -19.73 -12.69 -3.25
C GLU A 398 -21.06 -12.52 -2.53
N LEU A 399 -21.59 -11.32 -2.43
CA LEU A 399 -22.91 -11.04 -1.87
C LEU A 399 -24.01 -11.74 -2.66
N GLU A 400 -24.01 -11.63 -4.01
CA GLU A 400 -24.97 -12.33 -4.87
C GLU A 400 -24.88 -13.85 -4.71
N ARG A 401 -23.63 -14.39 -4.65
CA ARG A 401 -23.36 -15.83 -4.62
C ARG A 401 -23.71 -16.49 -3.28
N SER A 402 -23.32 -15.87 -2.17
CA SER A 402 -23.41 -16.48 -0.82
C SER A 402 -24.46 -15.84 0.09
N GLY A 403 -25.07 -14.72 -0.32
CA GLY A 403 -25.93 -13.92 0.52
C GLY A 403 -25.20 -13.20 1.66
N LYS A 404 -23.85 -13.27 1.70
CA LYS A 404 -23.05 -12.69 2.79
C LYS A 404 -22.26 -11.48 2.26
N TYR A 405 -22.45 -10.34 2.91
CA TYR A 405 -21.64 -9.14 2.62
C TYR A 405 -20.32 -9.20 3.37
N LEU A 406 -19.23 -9.57 2.69
CA LEU A 406 -17.92 -9.87 3.27
C LEU A 406 -16.77 -8.93 2.79
N PRO A 407 -16.95 -7.59 2.76
CA PRO A 407 -15.93 -6.69 2.22
C PRO A 407 -14.62 -6.73 3.00
N VAL A 408 -14.68 -6.88 4.32
CA VAL A 408 -13.50 -6.95 5.18
C VAL A 408 -12.72 -8.22 4.94
N THR A 409 -13.40 -9.36 4.78
CA THR A 409 -12.77 -10.66 4.53
C THR A 409 -12.10 -10.69 3.16
N VAL A 410 -12.76 -10.20 2.11
CA VAL A 410 -12.19 -10.07 0.76
C VAL A 410 -10.96 -9.18 0.76
N ALA A 411 -11.03 -8.03 1.44
CA ALA A 411 -9.90 -7.10 1.55
C ALA A 411 -8.73 -7.72 2.33
N ALA A 412 -9.00 -8.46 3.41
CA ALA A 412 -7.98 -9.13 4.22
C ALA A 412 -7.26 -10.25 3.44
N VAL A 413 -8.02 -11.07 2.70
CA VAL A 413 -7.48 -12.13 1.84
C VAL A 413 -6.57 -11.53 0.77
N TYR A 414 -7.05 -10.50 0.07
CA TYR A 414 -6.25 -9.81 -0.94
C TYR A 414 -4.98 -9.23 -0.33
N SER A 415 -5.09 -8.47 0.76
CA SER A 415 -3.94 -7.82 1.41
C SER A 415 -2.87 -8.83 1.87
N PHE A 416 -3.29 -9.97 2.41
CA PHE A 416 -2.38 -11.03 2.83
C PHE A 416 -1.58 -11.59 1.65
N ILE A 417 -2.24 -11.96 0.56
CA ILE A 417 -1.59 -12.54 -0.61
C ILE A 417 -0.75 -11.47 -1.35
N ASP A 418 -1.26 -10.25 -1.49
CA ASP A 418 -0.55 -9.12 -2.09
C ASP A 418 0.77 -8.83 -1.37
N LYS A 419 0.77 -8.82 -0.04
CA LYS A 419 1.98 -8.68 0.77
C LYS A 419 2.97 -9.81 0.55
N LEU A 420 2.50 -11.07 0.50
CA LEU A 420 3.36 -12.23 0.23
C LEU A 420 4.03 -12.13 -1.14
N ILE A 421 3.27 -11.84 -2.19
CA ILE A 421 3.78 -11.78 -3.56
C ILE A 421 4.67 -10.56 -3.76
N SER A 422 4.25 -9.38 -3.31
CA SER A 422 5.05 -8.15 -3.45
C SER A 422 6.34 -8.18 -2.62
N SER A 423 6.38 -8.98 -1.55
CA SER A 423 7.59 -9.18 -0.74
C SER A 423 8.71 -9.88 -1.50
N LEU A 424 8.41 -10.59 -2.59
CA LEU A 424 9.43 -11.23 -3.43
C LEU A 424 10.28 -10.23 -4.22
N ALA A 425 9.81 -8.99 -4.39
CA ALA A 425 10.50 -8.00 -5.20
C ALA A 425 11.94 -7.70 -4.74
N PRO A 426 12.25 -7.41 -3.45
CA PRO A 426 13.62 -7.20 -3.00
C PRO A 426 14.52 -8.42 -3.22
N MET A 427 14.01 -9.63 -2.97
CA MET A 427 14.76 -10.86 -3.17
C MET A 427 15.07 -11.08 -4.66
N LEU A 428 14.09 -10.94 -5.54
CA LEU A 428 14.30 -11.06 -6.98
C LEU A 428 15.30 -10.01 -7.49
N ALA A 429 15.17 -8.75 -7.04
CA ALA A 429 16.08 -7.69 -7.42
C ALA A 429 17.53 -8.02 -7.01
N THR A 430 17.77 -8.35 -5.75
CA THR A 430 19.13 -8.55 -5.21
C THR A 430 19.77 -9.87 -5.65
N LEU A 431 19.00 -10.95 -5.82
CA LEU A 431 19.54 -12.21 -6.31
C LEU A 431 19.90 -12.15 -7.80
N LEU A 432 19.04 -11.51 -8.61
CA LEU A 432 19.29 -11.46 -10.06
C LEU A 432 20.46 -10.53 -10.43
N ILE A 433 20.70 -9.44 -9.70
CA ILE A 433 21.91 -8.64 -9.93
C ILE A 433 23.20 -9.39 -9.55
N GLY A 434 23.10 -10.41 -8.69
CA GLY A 434 24.20 -11.31 -8.38
C GLY A 434 24.76 -12.05 -9.61
N ILE A 435 23.94 -12.28 -10.63
CA ILE A 435 24.35 -12.94 -11.90
C ILE A 435 25.40 -12.09 -12.65
N VAL A 436 25.33 -10.78 -12.52
CA VAL A 436 26.24 -9.83 -13.18
C VAL A 436 27.35 -9.31 -12.26
N GLY A 437 27.60 -10.01 -11.14
CA GLY A 437 28.75 -9.77 -10.28
C GLY A 437 28.49 -8.92 -9.04
N TYR A 438 27.25 -8.49 -8.79
CA TYR A 438 26.88 -7.79 -7.54
C TYR A 438 26.61 -8.80 -6.41
N THR A 439 27.69 -9.39 -5.88
CA THR A 439 27.68 -10.37 -4.80
C THR A 439 28.54 -9.91 -3.62
N GLY A 440 28.32 -10.49 -2.44
CA GLY A 440 29.07 -10.11 -1.24
C GLY A 440 28.89 -8.62 -0.91
N SER A 441 29.98 -7.89 -0.77
CA SER A 441 30.00 -6.44 -0.49
C SER A 441 29.65 -5.58 -1.70
N LYS A 442 29.66 -6.15 -2.92
CA LYS A 442 29.38 -5.39 -4.14
C LYS A 442 27.88 -5.14 -4.28
N ILE A 443 27.52 -3.87 -4.31
CA ILE A 443 26.17 -3.39 -4.58
C ILE A 443 26.25 -2.28 -5.64
N PRO A 444 25.27 -2.10 -6.56
CA PRO A 444 25.33 -1.10 -7.61
C PRO A 444 25.64 0.31 -7.07
N GLN A 445 26.66 0.96 -7.62
CA GLN A 445 27.10 2.29 -7.21
C GLN A 445 27.43 3.16 -8.44
N ALA A 446 27.47 4.47 -8.23
CA ALA A 446 27.98 5.39 -9.22
C ALA A 446 29.45 5.06 -9.54
N GLY A 447 29.81 5.13 -10.82
CA GLY A 447 31.15 4.83 -11.29
C GLY A 447 31.40 3.37 -11.68
N ASP A 448 30.45 2.47 -11.42
CA ASP A 448 30.55 1.09 -11.91
C ASP A 448 30.63 1.05 -13.43
N GLU A 449 31.46 0.14 -13.97
CA GLU A 449 31.57 -0.07 -15.41
C GLU A 449 30.31 -0.73 -15.97
N LEU A 450 29.76 -0.12 -17.02
CA LEU A 450 28.58 -0.63 -17.70
C LEU A 450 28.98 -1.76 -18.66
N THR A 451 28.68 -2.99 -18.27
CA THR A 451 28.82 -4.17 -19.12
C THR A 451 27.52 -4.52 -19.84
N TRP A 452 27.60 -5.27 -20.94
CA TRP A 452 26.39 -5.81 -21.59
C TRP A 452 25.54 -6.67 -20.64
N GLY A 453 26.18 -7.41 -19.73
CA GLY A 453 25.46 -8.16 -18.68
C GLY A 453 24.64 -7.25 -17.77
N ILE A 454 25.22 -6.15 -17.29
CA ILE A 454 24.53 -5.17 -16.45
C ILE A 454 23.38 -4.51 -17.23
N ARG A 455 23.58 -4.18 -18.50
CA ARG A 455 22.54 -3.59 -19.35
C ARG A 455 21.35 -4.53 -19.54
N ILE A 456 21.61 -5.80 -19.83
CA ILE A 456 20.58 -6.83 -19.99
C ILE A 456 19.83 -7.06 -18.68
N ILE A 457 20.55 -7.22 -17.55
CA ILE A 457 19.89 -7.47 -16.26
C ILE A 457 19.04 -6.27 -15.81
N THR A 458 19.49 -5.04 -16.08
CA THR A 458 18.71 -3.81 -15.84
C THR A 458 17.42 -3.82 -16.67
N ALA A 459 17.49 -4.19 -17.95
CA ALA A 459 16.32 -4.31 -18.82
C ALA A 459 15.35 -5.40 -18.33
N VAL A 460 15.88 -6.57 -17.94
CA VAL A 460 15.08 -7.67 -17.40
C VAL A 460 14.39 -7.28 -16.10
N LEU A 461 15.10 -6.66 -15.17
CA LEU A 461 14.57 -6.29 -13.86
C LEU A 461 13.59 -5.11 -13.93
N TYR A 462 13.92 -4.08 -14.73
CA TYR A 462 13.11 -2.86 -14.80
C TYR A 462 11.88 -3.01 -15.72
N CYS A 463 12.00 -3.79 -16.79
CA CYS A 463 10.94 -3.98 -17.79
C CYS A 463 10.49 -5.44 -17.93
N GLY A 464 11.40 -6.39 -17.97
CA GLY A 464 11.10 -7.80 -18.29
C GLY A 464 10.22 -8.47 -17.22
N LEU A 465 10.58 -8.40 -15.96
CA LEU A 465 9.76 -8.93 -14.87
C LEU A 465 8.40 -8.23 -14.75
N PRO A 466 8.29 -6.88 -14.88
CA PRO A 466 7.01 -6.22 -15.03
C PRO A 466 6.16 -6.75 -16.20
N ILE A 467 6.75 -6.98 -17.37
CA ILE A 467 6.04 -7.57 -18.52
C ILE A 467 5.47 -8.95 -18.16
N ILE A 468 6.26 -9.82 -17.50
CA ILE A 468 5.79 -11.13 -17.04
C ILE A 468 4.63 -10.98 -16.06
N GLY A 469 4.71 -10.02 -15.13
CA GLY A 469 3.63 -9.72 -14.20
C GLY A 469 2.33 -9.34 -14.92
N TRP A 470 2.38 -8.47 -15.92
CA TRP A 470 1.19 -8.10 -16.69
C TRP A 470 0.69 -9.21 -17.60
N LEU A 471 1.56 -10.08 -18.12
CA LEU A 471 1.12 -11.27 -18.85
C LEU A 471 0.34 -12.24 -17.95
N LEU A 472 0.75 -12.40 -16.68
CA LEU A 472 -0.01 -13.16 -15.69
C LEU A 472 -1.35 -12.50 -15.37
N THR A 473 -1.37 -11.17 -15.27
CA THR A 473 -2.61 -10.39 -15.14
C THR A 473 -3.56 -10.67 -16.30
N GLU A 474 -3.08 -10.62 -17.55
CA GLU A 474 -3.87 -10.91 -18.75
C GLU A 474 -4.41 -12.34 -18.75
N TRP A 475 -3.55 -13.32 -18.45
CA TRP A 475 -3.94 -14.73 -18.37
C TRP A 475 -5.08 -14.94 -17.37
N SER A 476 -5.03 -14.26 -16.22
CA SER A 476 -6.07 -14.34 -15.20
C SER A 476 -7.35 -13.64 -15.65
N MET A 477 -7.23 -12.46 -16.28
CA MET A 477 -8.36 -11.63 -16.70
C MET A 477 -9.14 -12.20 -17.89
N ILE A 478 -8.51 -12.97 -18.77
CA ILE A 478 -9.22 -13.68 -19.85
C ILE A 478 -10.33 -14.56 -19.25
N LYS A 479 -10.04 -15.26 -18.16
CA LYS A 479 -10.96 -16.18 -17.48
C LYS A 479 -11.90 -15.49 -16.47
N PHE A 480 -11.68 -14.23 -16.15
CA PHE A 480 -12.50 -13.46 -15.21
C PHE A 480 -13.88 -13.19 -15.81
N SER A 481 -14.97 -13.49 -15.08
CA SER A 481 -16.33 -13.44 -15.64
C SER A 481 -17.06 -12.12 -15.35
N LEU A 482 -16.57 -11.29 -14.42
CA LEU A 482 -17.25 -10.07 -14.01
C LEU A 482 -17.04 -8.95 -15.05
N THR A 483 -17.80 -9.03 -16.13
CA THR A 483 -17.90 -7.96 -17.14
C THR A 483 -18.84 -6.87 -16.67
N LYS A 484 -18.89 -5.73 -17.36
CA LYS A 484 -19.80 -4.63 -17.02
C LYS A 484 -21.26 -5.10 -17.02
N GLU A 485 -21.64 -5.84 -18.06
CA GLU A 485 -22.99 -6.38 -18.26
C GLU A 485 -23.35 -7.33 -17.09
N ARG A 486 -22.42 -8.23 -16.71
CA ARG A 486 -22.62 -9.14 -15.59
C ARG A 486 -22.73 -8.39 -14.24
N MET A 487 -21.96 -7.32 -14.05
CA MET A 487 -22.06 -6.49 -12.85
C MET A 487 -23.39 -5.73 -12.77
N GLU A 488 -23.92 -5.27 -13.89
CA GLU A 488 -25.26 -4.66 -13.94
C GLU A 488 -26.35 -5.66 -13.52
N ASP A 489 -26.24 -6.93 -13.95
CA ASP A 489 -27.17 -7.99 -13.54
C ASP A 489 -27.04 -8.33 -12.05
N ILE A 490 -25.79 -8.43 -11.54
CA ILE A 490 -25.51 -8.65 -10.11
C ILE A 490 -26.15 -7.53 -9.28
N GLN A 491 -26.00 -6.28 -9.66
CA GLN A 491 -26.60 -5.15 -8.93
C GLN A 491 -28.14 -5.20 -8.95
N LYS A 492 -28.76 -5.59 -10.06
CA LYS A 492 -30.22 -5.80 -10.14
C LYS A 492 -30.67 -6.92 -9.20
N ASN A 493 -29.94 -8.05 -9.17
CA ASN A 493 -30.24 -9.19 -8.32
C ASN A 493 -30.10 -8.83 -6.83
N ILE A 494 -29.04 -8.10 -6.45
CA ILE A 494 -28.85 -7.59 -5.08
C ILE A 494 -29.99 -6.63 -4.69
N ALA A 495 -30.38 -5.74 -5.58
CA ALA A 495 -31.50 -4.82 -5.34
C ALA A 495 -32.83 -5.56 -5.14
N ALA A 496 -33.09 -6.59 -5.95
CA ALA A 496 -34.27 -7.44 -5.81
C ALA A 496 -34.27 -8.24 -4.50
N GLN A 497 -33.13 -8.80 -4.10
CA GLN A 497 -32.99 -9.51 -2.82
C GLN A 497 -33.25 -8.59 -1.62
N LYS A 498 -32.68 -7.38 -1.64
CA LYS A 498 -32.92 -6.38 -0.58
C LYS A 498 -34.38 -5.95 -0.50
N ALA A 499 -35.06 -5.77 -1.65
CA ALA A 499 -36.48 -5.45 -1.67
C ALA A 499 -37.33 -6.55 -1.03
N LEU A 500 -37.04 -7.82 -1.34
CA LEU A 500 -37.71 -8.98 -0.73
C LEU A 500 -37.45 -9.12 0.77
N GLU A 501 -36.25 -8.80 1.26
CA GLU A 501 -35.94 -8.79 2.70
C GLU A 501 -36.75 -7.70 3.42
N ILE A 502 -36.79 -6.49 2.88
CA ILE A 502 -37.59 -5.38 3.44
C ILE A 502 -39.08 -5.73 3.46
N GLU A 503 -39.61 -6.39 2.45
CA GLU A 503 -40.99 -6.80 2.37
C GLU A 503 -41.31 -7.89 3.41
N LYS A 504 -40.39 -8.84 3.68
CA LYS A 504 -40.50 -9.83 4.74
C LYS A 504 -40.47 -9.20 6.12
N ASP A 505 -39.51 -8.30 6.39
CA ASP A 505 -39.42 -7.60 7.68
C ASP A 505 -40.68 -6.76 7.96
N ASN A 506 -41.19 -6.05 6.95
CA ASN A 506 -42.44 -5.31 7.06
C ASN A 506 -43.64 -6.23 7.24
N GLY A 507 -43.65 -7.40 6.62
CA GLY A 507 -44.68 -8.42 6.79
C GLY A 507 -44.66 -9.07 8.19
N GLU A 508 -43.47 -9.32 8.76
CA GLU A 508 -43.31 -9.81 10.12
C GLU A 508 -43.74 -8.78 11.17
N VAL A 509 -43.40 -7.48 10.95
CA VAL A 509 -43.83 -6.39 11.85
C VAL A 509 -45.36 -6.25 11.84
N LEU A 510 -46.00 -6.30 10.68
CA LEU A 510 -47.47 -6.27 10.56
C LEU A 510 -48.14 -7.53 11.12
N GLY A 511 -47.45 -8.66 11.04
CA GLY A 511 -47.89 -9.92 11.68
C GLY A 511 -47.78 -9.88 13.20
N ALA A 512 -46.69 -9.29 13.74
CA ALA A 512 -46.49 -9.08 15.15
C ALA A 512 -47.48 -8.07 15.77
N GLU A 513 -47.76 -6.98 15.07
CA GLU A 513 -48.80 -6.01 15.50
C GLU A 513 -50.21 -6.65 15.53
N LYS A 514 -50.54 -7.45 14.53
CA LYS A 514 -51.84 -8.18 14.54
C LYS A 514 -51.93 -9.23 15.65
N THR A 515 -50.83 -9.86 16.04
CA THR A 515 -50.80 -10.82 17.15
C THR A 515 -50.86 -10.12 18.52
N VAL A 516 -50.37 -8.92 18.65
CA VAL A 516 -50.49 -8.10 19.87
C VAL A 516 -51.94 -7.60 20.04
N ASP A 517 -52.59 -7.09 18.96
CA ASP A 517 -53.98 -6.64 18.99
C ASP A 517 -54.98 -7.77 19.29
N VAL A 518 -54.71 -9.00 18.86
CA VAL A 518 -55.55 -10.16 19.16
C VAL A 518 -55.40 -10.62 20.61
N LYS A 519 -54.24 -10.45 21.24
CA LYS A 519 -54.04 -10.75 22.66
C LYS A 519 -54.67 -9.73 23.60
N ASP A 520 -54.67 -8.44 23.20
CA ASP A 520 -55.28 -7.37 24.03
C ASP A 520 -56.81 -7.39 24.00
N GLN A 521 -57.44 -8.02 23.00
CA GLN A 521 -58.89 -8.21 22.95
C GLN A 521 -59.38 -9.45 23.72
N SER A 522 -58.49 -10.37 24.13
CA SER A 522 -58.85 -11.58 24.86
C SER A 522 -58.76 -11.45 26.40
N GLU A 523 -58.31 -10.34 26.94
CA GLU A 523 -58.18 -10.07 28.38
C GLU A 523 -59.12 -8.96 28.90
N LYS A 524 -60.37 -8.84 28.41
CA LYS A 524 -61.37 -8.06 29.12
C LYS A 524 -62.13 -8.98 30.08
N PRO A 525 -62.04 -8.76 31.42
CA PRO A 525 -62.84 -9.53 32.40
C PRO A 525 -64.31 -9.16 32.25
N SER A 526 -65.17 -10.19 32.11
CA SER A 526 -66.61 -10.08 32.26
C SER A 526 -66.94 -9.54 33.66
N GLN A 527 -67.47 -8.33 33.73
CA GLN A 527 -68.14 -7.86 34.95
C GLN A 527 -69.45 -8.66 35.12
N GLU A 528 -69.45 -9.53 36.12
CA GLU A 528 -70.70 -10.10 36.67
C GLU A 528 -71.42 -9.05 37.51
N ASP A 529 -72.60 -8.71 37.04
CA ASP A 529 -73.66 -8.10 37.88
C ASP A 529 -73.97 -8.99 39.05
N ASN A 530 -73.75 -8.55 40.28
CA ASN A 530 -74.38 -9.05 41.46
C ASN A 530 -75.11 -7.89 42.16
N ASN A 531 -76.34 -7.79 41.75
CA ASN A 531 -77.39 -7.14 42.52
C ASN A 531 -77.91 -8.15 43.55
N ASP A 532 -77.66 -7.99 44.82
CA ASP A 532 -78.62 -8.49 45.81
C ASP A 532 -78.66 -7.61 47.06
N SER A 533 -79.89 -7.36 47.37
CA SER A 533 -80.44 -6.52 48.38
C SER A 533 -80.31 -7.10 49.81
N SER A 534 -80.42 -6.23 50.74
CA SER A 534 -81.04 -6.38 52.09
C SER A 534 -80.12 -6.35 53.33
N LYS A 535 -80.36 -5.39 54.05
CA LYS A 535 -80.43 -5.01 55.44
C LYS A 535 -79.28 -4.18 56.01
#